data_7e15b369ee7c19a89d07c8dc23b4cc43
#
_entry.id   7e15b369ee7c19a89d07c8dc23b4cc43
#
_cell.length_a   1.000
_cell.length_b   1.000
_cell.length_c   1.000
_cell.angle_alpha   90.00
_cell.angle_beta   90.00
_cell.angle_gamma   90.00
#
_symmetry.space_group_name_H-M   'P 1'
#
loop_
_entity.id
_entity.type
_entity.pdbx_description
1 polymer ?
#
loop_
_entity_poly.entity_id
_entity_poly.type
_entity_poly.pdbx_seq_one_letter_code
_entity_poly.pdbx_strand_id
1 'polypeptide(L)'
;PPWAVRPTATRQIELLEFLLEHGAVSRREVLRQMGQGVAPALESLLKNGLIGLQCLEAGCAEEETGCNLLPPASEALFALSEAQEAALASFRADLDAGNPASHLLFGVTGSGKTAVYMELAKECLRRGRSMLLLAPEVALALKLRRDASLALPDVPLYFFHGYQSAALREKTFRELAKRREPCLVVGTRSALFLPLPSLGAVVLDEEHDSSFKQDEGLTYQAKEVAWFRIAQAKGLLVLGSATPDLKTFYAVREAKIPVSTLPARVGGGTLPSIRLVDIRSMNCVESILAPETLSALKQTVEQGDQAVVLLNRRGYAPLMYCIDCGKVARCPHCDIGLTYHKGRERLVCHYCGYSVPFPSPCPSCKGLHFHPMGQGTERVEEYIGTLLPPGGRVLRLDRDSTRRPGRMEEILESFARQEAQVLVGTQMLSKGHHFPHVTLAVVADGDIGLNLPDYRAAERTFQLLVQSSGRAGRGEKPGQVIIQTRDVNHYCWQYVKNGDYEGFYDYEIALRKRRRYPPFINLALLRISYPMDWADGPTQLARITALLRSESKGVTVLGPAPAPLPLL
;
A
#
# COMPACT_ATOMS: atom_id res chain seq x y z
N PRO A 1 -8.70 -2.61 56.71
CA PRO A 1 -9.02 -3.51 55.61
C PRO A 1 -8.36 -4.87 55.85
N PRO A 2 -9.06 -5.97 55.59
CA PRO A 2 -8.54 -7.33 55.80
C PRO A 2 -7.52 -7.78 54.74
N TRP A 3 -6.99 -6.86 53.95
CA TRP A 3 -6.12 -7.15 52.84
C TRP A 3 -4.65 -7.04 53.26
N ALA A 4 -3.80 -7.85 52.69
CA ALA A 4 -2.34 -7.75 52.81
C ALA A 4 -1.76 -6.54 51.98
N VAL A 5 -2.47 -5.41 52.01
CA VAL A 5 -2.15 -4.17 51.33
C VAL A 5 -1.98 -3.06 52.37
N ARG A 6 -0.96 -2.20 52.19
CA ARG A 6 -0.73 -1.08 53.12
C ARG A 6 -1.95 -0.13 53.13
N PRO A 7 -2.38 0.38 54.31
CA PRO A 7 -3.53 1.29 54.39
C PRO A 7 -3.38 2.58 53.56
N THR A 8 -2.16 2.96 53.21
CA THR A 8 -1.85 4.14 52.40
C THR A 8 -1.94 3.89 50.90
N ALA A 9 -2.14 2.63 50.47
CA ALA A 9 -2.21 2.28 49.04
C ALA A 9 -3.67 2.38 48.52
N THR A 10 -4.22 3.57 48.59
CA THR A 10 -5.63 3.87 48.26
C THR A 10 -6.09 3.28 46.93
N ARG A 11 -5.31 3.39 45.89
CA ARG A 11 -5.66 2.86 44.55
C ARG A 11 -5.71 1.33 44.48
N GLN A 12 -4.90 0.63 45.28
CA GLN A 12 -4.97 -0.83 45.38
C GLN A 12 -6.20 -1.29 46.14
N ILE A 13 -6.59 -0.54 47.18
CA ILE A 13 -7.80 -0.81 47.97
C ILE A 13 -9.05 -0.57 47.13
N GLU A 14 -9.14 0.56 46.44
CA GLU A 14 -10.25 0.89 45.54
C GLU A 14 -10.42 -0.19 44.44
N LEU A 15 -9.31 -0.69 43.88
CA LEU A 15 -9.34 -1.74 42.86
C LEU A 15 -9.81 -3.10 43.44
N LEU A 16 -9.39 -3.45 44.65
CA LEU A 16 -9.85 -4.66 45.34
C LEU A 16 -11.34 -4.60 45.69
N GLU A 17 -11.81 -3.47 46.20
CA GLU A 17 -13.22 -3.23 46.47
C GLU A 17 -14.07 -3.33 45.22
N PHE A 18 -13.62 -2.68 44.16
CA PHE A 18 -14.26 -2.76 42.84
C PHE A 18 -14.36 -4.21 42.31
N LEU A 19 -13.27 -4.99 42.41
CA LEU A 19 -13.26 -6.39 41.96
C LEU A 19 -14.12 -7.30 42.86
N LEU A 20 -14.24 -6.99 44.13
CA LEU A 20 -15.14 -7.74 45.05
C LEU A 20 -16.62 -7.46 44.77
N GLU A 21 -16.94 -6.24 44.42
CA GLU A 21 -18.30 -5.84 44.09
C GLU A 21 -18.77 -6.36 42.73
N HIS A 22 -17.87 -6.37 41.73
CA HIS A 22 -18.19 -6.70 40.33
C HIS A 22 -17.75 -8.11 39.91
N GLY A 23 -16.98 -8.83 40.73
CA GLY A 23 -16.47 -10.14 40.44
C GLY A 23 -15.34 -10.13 39.37
N ALA A 24 -15.32 -11.12 38.51
CA ALA A 24 -14.34 -11.20 37.42
C ALA A 24 -14.66 -10.18 36.32
N VAL A 25 -13.83 -9.17 36.21
CA VAL A 25 -13.97 -8.05 35.24
C VAL A 25 -12.81 -8.03 34.28
N SER A 26 -13.05 -7.70 33.01
CA SER A 26 -11.97 -7.62 32.03
C SER A 26 -11.00 -6.46 32.37
N ARG A 27 -9.70 -6.65 32.13
CA ARG A 27 -8.68 -5.60 32.31
C ARG A 27 -9.07 -4.29 31.62
N ARG A 28 -9.71 -4.38 30.47
CA ARG A 28 -10.17 -3.23 29.67
C ARG A 28 -11.29 -2.46 30.40
N GLU A 29 -12.21 -3.15 31.00
CA GLU A 29 -13.32 -2.56 31.75
C GLU A 29 -12.83 -1.89 33.03
N VAL A 30 -11.90 -2.51 33.76
CA VAL A 30 -11.22 -1.91 34.92
C VAL A 30 -10.57 -0.58 34.55
N LEU A 31 -9.80 -0.55 33.46
CA LEU A 31 -9.13 0.67 32.98
C LEU A 31 -10.12 1.73 32.47
N ARG A 32 -11.28 1.31 31.94
CA ARG A 32 -12.33 2.23 31.48
C ARG A 32 -13.05 2.91 32.64
N GLN A 33 -13.39 2.17 33.69
CA GLN A 33 -14.18 2.68 34.82
C GLN A 33 -13.31 3.41 35.84
N MET A 34 -12.11 2.93 36.12
CA MET A 34 -11.22 3.48 37.14
C MET A 34 -10.13 4.41 36.60
N GLY A 35 -10.03 4.55 35.28
CA GLY A 35 -9.05 5.37 34.59
C GLY A 35 -7.66 4.72 34.48
N GLN A 36 -6.81 5.27 33.59
CA GLN A 36 -5.47 4.71 33.28
C GLN A 36 -4.50 4.71 34.48
N GLY A 37 -4.74 5.55 35.50
CA GLY A 37 -3.92 5.62 36.70
C GLY A 37 -3.99 4.38 37.62
N VAL A 38 -4.90 3.41 37.33
CA VAL A 38 -5.01 2.17 38.10
C VAL A 38 -4.08 1.05 37.62
N ALA A 39 -3.46 1.20 36.44
CA ALA A 39 -2.59 0.17 35.85
C ALA A 39 -1.42 -0.27 36.76
N PRO A 40 -0.67 0.63 37.43
CA PRO A 40 0.39 0.22 38.35
C PRO A 40 -0.15 -0.53 39.58
N ALA A 41 -1.33 -0.17 40.07
CA ALA A 41 -1.97 -0.87 41.17
C ALA A 41 -2.38 -2.29 40.80
N LEU A 42 -2.93 -2.47 39.60
CA LEU A 42 -3.32 -3.76 39.05
C LEU A 42 -2.10 -4.69 38.89
N GLU A 43 -0.98 -4.19 38.36
CA GLU A 43 0.25 -4.98 38.24
C GLU A 43 0.86 -5.36 39.60
N SER A 44 0.80 -4.45 40.58
CA SER A 44 1.28 -4.73 41.92
C SER A 44 0.43 -5.80 42.62
N LEU A 45 -0.88 -5.75 42.51
CA LEU A 45 -1.78 -6.74 43.09
C LEU A 45 -1.65 -8.13 42.45
N LEU A 46 -1.44 -8.18 41.14
CA LEU A 46 -1.12 -9.40 40.41
C LEU A 46 0.21 -10.00 40.87
N LYS A 47 1.26 -9.20 40.97
CA LYS A 47 2.60 -9.63 41.41
C LYS A 47 2.57 -10.17 42.85
N ASN A 48 1.72 -9.62 43.71
CA ASN A 48 1.57 -10.04 45.09
C ASN A 48 0.56 -11.18 45.26
N GLY A 49 -0.01 -11.71 44.17
CA GLY A 49 -0.96 -12.84 44.21
C GLY A 49 -2.31 -12.53 44.90
N LEU A 50 -2.67 -11.24 45.07
CA LEU A 50 -3.92 -10.80 45.68
C LEU A 50 -5.08 -10.81 44.69
N ILE A 51 -4.80 -10.73 43.41
CA ILE A 51 -5.74 -10.96 42.31
C ILE A 51 -5.13 -11.91 41.32
N GLY A 52 -5.93 -12.69 40.61
CA GLY A 52 -5.51 -13.62 39.58
C GLY A 52 -5.89 -13.11 38.19
N LEU A 53 -5.07 -13.34 37.19
CA LEU A 53 -5.48 -13.29 35.80
C LEU A 53 -6.00 -14.68 35.42
N GLN A 54 -7.30 -14.79 35.25
CA GLN A 54 -7.89 -15.91 34.58
C GLN A 54 -7.96 -15.56 33.09
N CYS A 55 -7.13 -16.19 32.25
CA CYS A 55 -7.45 -16.25 30.84
C CYS A 55 -8.74 -17.07 30.75
N LEU A 56 -9.87 -16.41 30.72
CA LEU A 56 -11.06 -17.02 30.16
C LEU A 56 -10.60 -17.42 28.74
N GLU A 57 -10.53 -18.70 28.45
CA GLU A 57 -10.70 -19.17 27.10
C GLU A 57 -12.06 -18.58 26.70
N ALA A 58 -12.02 -17.41 26.10
CA ALA A 58 -13.14 -16.88 25.37
C ALA A 58 -13.38 -17.98 24.34
N GLY A 59 -14.39 -18.79 24.60
CA GLY A 59 -15.06 -19.50 23.54
C GLY A 59 -15.21 -18.44 22.48
N CYS A 60 -14.70 -18.69 21.30
CA CYS A 60 -14.66 -17.75 20.19
C CYS A 60 -16.02 -17.09 20.00
N ALA A 61 -16.35 -16.10 20.82
CA ALA A 61 -17.08 -14.98 20.36
C ALA A 61 -16.07 -14.27 19.48
N GLU A 62 -16.12 -14.61 18.20
CA GLU A 62 -15.62 -13.79 17.13
C GLU A 62 -16.00 -12.38 17.52
N GLU A 63 -15.00 -11.55 17.88
CA GLU A 63 -15.16 -10.14 17.64
C GLU A 63 -15.26 -10.01 16.11
N GLU A 64 -16.41 -10.39 15.59
CA GLU A 64 -17.01 -9.82 14.41
C GLU A 64 -17.24 -8.36 14.72
N THR A 65 -16.15 -7.61 14.81
CA THR A 65 -16.23 -6.17 14.58
C THR A 65 -16.72 -6.04 13.16
N GLY A 66 -18.02 -5.86 13.08
CA GLY A 66 -18.81 -5.24 12.05
C GLY A 66 -18.22 -5.15 10.65
N CYS A 67 -18.09 -6.26 9.93
CA CYS A 67 -17.92 -6.24 8.49
C CYS A 67 -19.22 -6.70 7.80
N ASN A 68 -20.39 -6.23 8.29
CA ASN A 68 -21.69 -6.56 7.72
C ASN A 68 -22.19 -5.55 6.69
N LEU A 69 -21.37 -4.59 6.24
CA LEU A 69 -21.82 -3.49 5.37
C LEU A 69 -20.92 -3.23 4.16
N LEU A 70 -20.35 -4.28 3.60
CA LEU A 70 -20.12 -4.27 2.15
C LEU A 70 -21.42 -4.77 1.51
N PRO A 71 -21.86 -4.20 0.37
CA PRO A 71 -23.10 -4.63 -0.27
C PRO A 71 -23.13 -6.14 -0.38
N PRO A 72 -24.31 -6.77 -0.27
CA PRO A 72 -24.43 -8.21 -0.39
C PRO A 72 -23.65 -8.63 -1.63
N ALA A 73 -22.87 -9.69 -1.52
CA ALA A 73 -22.25 -10.30 -2.68
C ALA A 73 -23.38 -10.78 -3.61
N SER A 74 -23.90 -9.87 -4.41
CA SER A 74 -24.78 -10.16 -5.51
C SER A 74 -23.93 -10.45 -6.72
N GLU A 75 -23.10 -11.44 -6.63
CA GLU A 75 -22.56 -12.04 -7.82
C GLU A 75 -22.58 -13.54 -7.55
N ALA A 76 -23.65 -14.15 -8.04
CA ALA A 76 -23.61 -15.56 -8.39
C ALA A 76 -22.23 -15.85 -8.98
N LEU A 77 -21.61 -16.96 -8.58
CA LEU A 77 -20.43 -17.50 -9.22
C LEU A 77 -20.66 -17.49 -10.73
N PHE A 78 -20.24 -16.40 -11.40
CA PHE A 78 -20.34 -16.32 -12.85
C PHE A 78 -19.45 -17.42 -13.41
N ALA A 79 -19.94 -18.10 -14.44
CA ALA A 79 -19.10 -19.01 -15.21
C ALA A 79 -17.83 -18.26 -15.62
N LEU A 80 -16.68 -18.91 -15.46
CA LEU A 80 -15.40 -18.33 -15.86
C LEU A 80 -15.44 -17.97 -17.35
N SER A 81 -14.84 -16.86 -17.73
CA SER A 81 -14.64 -16.53 -19.13
C SER A 81 -13.60 -17.47 -19.76
N GLU A 82 -13.59 -17.56 -21.08
CA GLU A 82 -12.62 -18.37 -21.81
C GLU A 82 -11.16 -18.04 -21.42
N ALA A 83 -10.83 -16.75 -21.26
CA ALA A 83 -9.50 -16.32 -20.83
C ALA A 83 -9.17 -16.75 -19.39
N GLN A 84 -10.15 -16.73 -18.48
CA GLN A 84 -9.98 -17.20 -17.10
C GLN A 84 -9.80 -18.73 -17.04
N GLU A 85 -10.57 -19.49 -17.85
CA GLU A 85 -10.41 -20.95 -17.99
C GLU A 85 -9.05 -21.32 -18.57
N ALA A 86 -8.59 -20.60 -19.60
CA ALA A 86 -7.26 -20.80 -20.19
C ALA A 86 -6.14 -20.56 -19.17
N ALA A 87 -6.27 -19.50 -18.34
CA ALA A 87 -5.32 -19.23 -17.26
C ALA A 87 -5.30 -20.37 -16.24
N LEU A 88 -6.48 -20.84 -15.82
CA LEU A 88 -6.60 -21.95 -14.88
C LEU A 88 -6.05 -23.26 -15.45
N ALA A 89 -6.27 -23.53 -16.74
CA ALA A 89 -5.69 -24.69 -17.42
C ALA A 89 -4.15 -24.66 -17.40
N SER A 90 -3.54 -23.49 -17.63
CA SER A 90 -2.08 -23.32 -17.50
C SER A 90 -1.60 -23.59 -16.08
N PHE A 91 -2.31 -23.11 -15.06
CA PHE A 91 -1.96 -23.35 -13.65
C PHE A 91 -2.08 -24.82 -13.27
N ARG A 92 -3.09 -25.54 -13.79
CA ARG A 92 -3.22 -26.99 -13.61
C ARG A 92 -2.04 -27.75 -14.22
N ALA A 93 -1.63 -27.36 -15.43
CA ALA A 93 -0.48 -27.96 -16.10
C ALA A 93 0.82 -27.74 -15.30
N ASP A 94 1.04 -26.54 -14.75
CA ASP A 94 2.20 -26.24 -13.90
C ASP A 94 2.18 -27.09 -12.61
N LEU A 95 1.02 -27.25 -11.98
CA LEU A 95 0.86 -28.10 -10.78
C LEU A 95 1.07 -29.59 -11.09
N ASP A 96 0.63 -30.07 -12.25
CA ASP A 96 0.77 -31.46 -12.70
C ASP A 96 2.21 -31.80 -13.08
N ALA A 97 2.97 -30.84 -13.59
CA ALA A 97 4.37 -31.00 -13.91
C ALA A 97 5.25 -31.36 -12.70
N GLY A 98 4.78 -31.05 -11.49
CA GLY A 98 5.50 -31.37 -10.25
C GLY A 98 6.84 -30.68 -10.07
N ASN A 99 7.09 -29.65 -10.86
CA ASN A 99 8.25 -28.75 -10.77
C ASN A 99 7.83 -27.40 -10.20
N PRO A 100 8.74 -26.69 -9.52
CA PRO A 100 8.41 -25.34 -9.09
C PRO A 100 8.20 -24.42 -10.30
N ALA A 101 7.07 -23.72 -10.32
CA ALA A 101 6.70 -22.80 -11.39
C ALA A 101 6.33 -21.42 -10.85
N SER A 102 6.56 -20.39 -11.65
CA SER A 102 6.03 -19.04 -11.42
C SER A 102 5.26 -18.57 -12.66
N HIS A 103 4.14 -17.90 -12.45
CA HIS A 103 3.25 -17.48 -13.52
C HIS A 103 2.72 -16.07 -13.27
N LEU A 104 2.70 -15.21 -14.29
CA LEU A 104 2.06 -13.90 -14.20
C LEU A 104 0.61 -13.99 -14.69
N LEU A 105 -0.35 -13.62 -13.82
CA LEU A 105 -1.73 -13.39 -14.20
C LEU A 105 -1.92 -11.89 -14.47
N PHE A 106 -1.77 -11.50 -15.73
CA PHE A 106 -1.89 -10.13 -16.20
C PHE A 106 -3.34 -9.84 -16.59
N GLY A 107 -4.05 -9.05 -15.82
CA GLY A 107 -5.46 -8.78 -16.11
C GLY A 107 -5.86 -7.37 -15.74
N VAL A 108 -6.60 -6.70 -16.61
CA VAL A 108 -7.11 -5.35 -16.36
C VAL A 108 -7.87 -5.27 -15.03
N THR A 109 -7.96 -4.07 -14.47
CA THR A 109 -8.73 -3.86 -13.22
C THR A 109 -10.19 -4.28 -13.44
N GLY A 110 -10.68 -5.20 -12.60
CA GLY A 110 -12.03 -5.76 -12.75
C GLY A 110 -12.15 -6.94 -13.72
N SER A 111 -11.04 -7.53 -14.16
CA SER A 111 -11.04 -8.73 -15.03
C SER A 111 -11.40 -10.04 -14.34
N GLY A 112 -11.72 -10.02 -13.04
CA GLY A 112 -12.10 -11.23 -12.30
C GLY A 112 -10.93 -12.12 -11.88
N LYS A 113 -9.71 -11.57 -11.69
CA LYS A 113 -8.56 -12.32 -11.16
C LYS A 113 -8.88 -13.11 -9.90
N THR A 114 -9.72 -12.54 -9.00
CA THR A 114 -10.14 -13.22 -7.75
C THR A 114 -10.88 -14.52 -8.02
N ALA A 115 -11.72 -14.59 -9.05
CA ALA A 115 -12.41 -15.84 -9.42
C ALA A 115 -11.41 -16.93 -9.81
N VAL A 116 -10.39 -16.58 -10.58
CA VAL A 116 -9.29 -17.51 -10.93
C VAL A 116 -8.55 -17.99 -9.69
N TYR A 117 -8.31 -17.10 -8.70
CA TYR A 117 -7.67 -17.50 -7.43
C TYR A 117 -8.53 -18.46 -6.63
N MET A 118 -9.84 -18.28 -6.59
CA MET A 118 -10.75 -19.19 -5.89
C MET A 118 -10.79 -20.57 -6.56
N GLU A 119 -10.83 -20.63 -7.88
CA GLU A 119 -10.76 -21.92 -8.59
C GLU A 119 -9.39 -22.60 -8.44
N LEU A 120 -8.30 -21.84 -8.43
CA LEU A 120 -6.97 -22.39 -8.11
C LEU A 120 -6.92 -22.94 -6.68
N ALA A 121 -7.57 -22.28 -5.70
CA ALA A 121 -7.65 -22.77 -4.34
C ALA A 121 -8.40 -24.11 -4.27
N LYS A 122 -9.55 -24.23 -4.95
CA LYS A 122 -10.28 -25.51 -5.07
C LYS A 122 -9.38 -26.60 -5.64
N GLU A 123 -8.64 -26.27 -6.69
CA GLU A 123 -7.76 -27.22 -7.37
C GLU A 123 -6.60 -27.69 -6.46
N CYS A 124 -5.97 -26.78 -5.70
CA CYS A 124 -4.94 -27.13 -4.72
C CYS A 124 -5.50 -28.06 -3.63
N LEU A 125 -6.64 -27.69 -3.04
CA LEU A 125 -7.26 -28.45 -1.97
C LEU A 125 -7.70 -29.85 -2.42
N ARG A 126 -8.27 -29.97 -3.63
CA ARG A 126 -8.62 -31.26 -4.23
C ARG A 126 -7.41 -32.19 -4.39
N ARG A 127 -6.22 -31.61 -4.59
CA ARG A 127 -4.93 -32.33 -4.66
C ARG A 127 -4.31 -32.58 -3.28
N GLY A 128 -4.99 -32.28 -2.20
CA GLY A 128 -4.46 -32.41 -0.84
C GLY A 128 -3.34 -31.40 -0.53
N ARG A 129 -3.33 -30.23 -1.18
CA ARG A 129 -2.33 -29.18 -0.99
C ARG A 129 -2.94 -27.89 -0.51
N SER A 130 -2.24 -27.19 0.39
CA SER A 130 -2.65 -25.89 0.92
C SER A 130 -2.32 -24.75 -0.05
N MET A 131 -3.08 -23.67 0.05
CA MET A 131 -2.79 -22.44 -0.71
C MET A 131 -2.65 -21.23 0.22
N LEU A 132 -1.74 -20.34 -0.14
CA LEU A 132 -1.53 -19.06 0.51
C LEU A 132 -1.89 -17.92 -0.46
N LEU A 133 -2.90 -17.11 -0.11
CA LEU A 133 -3.35 -15.96 -0.88
C LEU A 133 -2.99 -14.67 -0.14
N LEU A 134 -2.13 -13.87 -0.75
CA LEU A 134 -1.57 -12.66 -0.15
C LEU A 134 -2.08 -11.40 -0.83
N ALA A 135 -2.48 -10.44 -0.02
CA ALA A 135 -2.78 -9.08 -0.44
C ALA A 135 -1.76 -8.09 0.15
N PRO A 136 -1.54 -6.94 -0.51
CA PRO A 136 -0.60 -5.93 -0.04
C PRO A 136 -1.02 -5.28 1.29
N GLU A 137 -2.33 -5.15 1.54
CA GLU A 137 -2.89 -4.45 2.69
C GLU A 137 -4.02 -5.26 3.34
N VAL A 138 -4.28 -4.98 4.62
CA VAL A 138 -5.29 -5.72 5.40
C VAL A 138 -6.70 -5.54 4.83
N ALA A 139 -7.05 -4.34 4.37
CA ALA A 139 -8.36 -4.08 3.77
C ALA A 139 -8.64 -4.97 2.54
N LEU A 140 -7.66 -5.12 1.66
CA LEU A 140 -7.78 -6.00 0.51
C LEU A 140 -7.78 -7.48 0.92
N ALA A 141 -6.97 -7.84 1.92
CA ALA A 141 -6.95 -9.20 2.46
C ALA A 141 -8.30 -9.59 3.11
N LEU A 142 -8.98 -8.67 3.80
CA LEU A 142 -10.33 -8.87 4.34
C LEU A 142 -11.35 -9.14 3.22
N LYS A 143 -11.27 -8.37 2.13
CA LYS A 143 -12.11 -8.62 0.96
C LYS A 143 -11.86 -10.02 0.39
N LEU A 144 -10.60 -10.39 0.16
CA LEU A 144 -10.25 -11.73 -0.35
C LEU A 144 -10.69 -12.85 0.60
N ARG A 145 -10.59 -12.63 1.93
CA ARG A 145 -11.12 -13.57 2.94
C ARG A 145 -12.62 -13.77 2.77
N ARG A 146 -13.38 -12.69 2.61
CA ARG A 146 -14.83 -12.75 2.40
C ARG A 146 -15.18 -13.49 1.11
N ASP A 147 -14.52 -13.13 0.01
CA ASP A 147 -14.73 -13.78 -1.28
C ASP A 147 -14.41 -15.29 -1.18
N ALA A 148 -13.33 -15.65 -0.46
CA ALA A 148 -12.95 -17.04 -0.19
C ALA A 148 -13.99 -17.77 0.68
N SER A 149 -14.51 -17.14 1.74
CA SER A 149 -15.54 -17.76 2.60
C SER A 149 -16.83 -18.06 1.84
N LEU A 150 -17.19 -17.19 0.87
CA LEU A 150 -18.37 -17.39 0.03
C LEU A 150 -18.14 -18.49 -1.04
N ALA A 151 -16.96 -18.47 -1.67
CA ALA A 151 -16.64 -19.43 -2.75
C ALA A 151 -16.29 -20.85 -2.22
N LEU A 152 -15.87 -20.97 -0.97
CA LEU A 152 -15.29 -22.17 -0.35
C LEU A 152 -15.83 -22.34 1.10
N PRO A 153 -17.15 -22.49 1.31
CA PRO A 153 -17.75 -22.48 2.65
C PRO A 153 -17.26 -23.63 3.55
N ASP A 154 -16.92 -24.79 2.96
CA ASP A 154 -16.52 -25.99 3.70
C ASP A 154 -15.00 -26.13 3.88
N VAL A 155 -14.23 -25.12 3.45
CA VAL A 155 -12.77 -25.16 3.49
C VAL A 155 -12.25 -24.50 4.76
N PRO A 156 -11.29 -25.12 5.47
CA PRO A 156 -10.61 -24.47 6.57
C PRO A 156 -9.86 -23.24 6.10
N LEU A 157 -10.38 -22.07 6.48
CA LEU A 157 -9.89 -20.74 6.08
C LEU A 157 -9.26 -20.03 7.27
N TYR A 158 -7.99 -19.68 7.16
CA TYR A 158 -7.25 -18.88 8.13
C TYR A 158 -7.00 -17.49 7.62
N PHE A 159 -7.07 -16.50 8.54
CA PHE A 159 -6.76 -15.11 8.23
C PHE A 159 -5.59 -14.63 9.07
N PHE A 160 -4.56 -14.03 8.44
CA PHE A 160 -3.33 -13.65 9.14
C PHE A 160 -2.75 -12.34 8.65
N HIS A 161 -2.50 -11.40 9.57
CA HIS A 161 -1.83 -10.13 9.27
C HIS A 161 -1.09 -9.57 10.49
N GLY A 162 -0.15 -8.66 10.26
CA GLY A 162 0.76 -8.13 11.27
C GLY A 162 0.10 -7.29 12.38
N TYR A 163 -1.10 -6.76 12.15
CA TYR A 163 -1.83 -5.93 13.14
C TYR A 163 -2.71 -6.76 14.10
N GLN A 164 -2.79 -8.07 13.93
CA GLN A 164 -3.45 -8.95 14.91
C GLN A 164 -2.67 -8.96 16.24
N SER A 165 -3.37 -9.24 17.34
CA SER A 165 -2.71 -9.40 18.64
C SER A 165 -1.64 -10.50 18.62
N ALA A 166 -0.61 -10.37 19.43
CA ALA A 166 0.45 -11.36 19.51
C ALA A 166 -0.09 -12.76 19.87
N ALA A 167 -1.07 -12.81 20.79
CA ALA A 167 -1.71 -14.06 21.19
C ALA A 167 -2.45 -14.75 20.03
N LEU A 168 -3.22 -14.00 19.24
CA LEU A 168 -3.93 -14.54 18.08
C LEU A 168 -2.95 -15.03 17.00
N ARG A 169 -1.89 -14.30 16.74
CA ARG A 169 -0.85 -14.70 15.78
C ARG A 169 -0.14 -15.99 16.23
N GLU A 170 0.19 -16.09 17.52
CA GLU A 170 0.79 -17.29 18.09
C GLU A 170 -0.17 -18.48 18.04
N LYS A 171 -1.45 -18.28 18.38
CA LYS A 171 -2.49 -19.31 18.28
C LYS A 171 -2.58 -19.86 16.86
N THR A 172 -2.75 -18.98 15.87
CA THR A 172 -2.83 -19.37 14.45
C THR A 172 -1.56 -20.12 14.00
N PHE A 173 -0.38 -19.64 14.39
CA PHE A 173 0.88 -20.32 14.06
C PHE A 173 0.93 -21.74 14.64
N ARG A 174 0.58 -21.92 15.92
CA ARG A 174 0.59 -23.24 16.59
C ARG A 174 -0.46 -24.19 16.02
N GLU A 175 -1.64 -23.70 15.67
CA GLU A 175 -2.68 -24.50 15.02
C GLU A 175 -2.21 -25.02 13.67
N LEU A 176 -1.67 -24.15 12.82
CA LEU A 176 -1.14 -24.53 11.51
C LEU A 176 0.07 -25.45 11.60
N ALA A 177 0.93 -25.29 12.60
CA ALA A 177 2.08 -26.16 12.82
C ALA A 177 1.68 -27.61 13.18
N LYS A 178 0.53 -27.79 13.83
CA LYS A 178 -0.02 -29.12 14.19
C LYS A 178 -0.90 -29.71 13.10
N ARG A 179 -1.36 -28.88 12.16
CA ARG A 179 -2.30 -29.28 11.12
C ARG A 179 -1.65 -30.22 10.12
N ARG A 180 -2.39 -31.25 9.70
CA ARG A 180 -1.98 -32.21 8.66
C ARG A 180 -2.80 -32.07 7.37
N GLU A 181 -4.04 -31.62 7.50
CA GLU A 181 -4.96 -31.43 6.39
C GLU A 181 -4.70 -30.12 5.67
N PRO A 182 -4.94 -30.06 4.35
CA PRO A 182 -4.77 -28.85 3.58
C PRO A 182 -5.74 -27.75 4.03
N CYS A 183 -5.33 -26.50 3.81
CA CYS A 183 -6.12 -25.33 4.18
C CYS A 183 -5.83 -24.16 3.24
N LEU A 184 -6.73 -23.17 3.24
CA LEU A 184 -6.52 -21.88 2.61
C LEU A 184 -6.13 -20.86 3.67
N VAL A 185 -5.04 -20.14 3.44
CA VAL A 185 -4.66 -19.01 4.27
C VAL A 185 -4.75 -17.75 3.42
N VAL A 186 -5.51 -16.76 3.89
CA VAL A 186 -5.56 -15.41 3.32
C VAL A 186 -4.88 -14.45 4.28
N GLY A 187 -4.05 -13.56 3.76
CA GLY A 187 -3.36 -12.63 4.65
C GLY A 187 -2.50 -11.60 3.93
N THR A 188 -1.67 -10.94 4.71
CA THR A 188 -0.68 -10.00 4.20
C THR A 188 0.71 -10.66 4.17
N ARG A 189 1.71 -9.90 3.74
CA ARG A 189 3.11 -10.33 3.65
C ARG A 189 3.62 -11.22 4.81
N SER A 190 3.20 -10.92 6.04
CA SER A 190 3.62 -11.68 7.23
C SER A 190 3.14 -13.14 7.24
N ALA A 191 2.07 -13.46 6.52
CA ALA A 191 1.56 -14.84 6.40
C ALA A 191 2.51 -15.77 5.63
N LEU A 192 3.50 -15.23 4.91
CA LEU A 192 4.54 -16.01 4.24
C LEU A 192 5.36 -16.90 5.19
N PHE A 193 5.37 -16.63 6.47
CA PHE A 193 6.15 -17.38 7.45
C PHE A 193 5.33 -18.43 8.22
N LEU A 194 4.05 -18.60 7.89
CA LEU A 194 3.20 -19.61 8.52
C LEU A 194 3.57 -21.03 8.07
N PRO A 195 3.57 -22.00 8.98
CA PRO A 195 3.88 -23.41 8.69
C PRO A 195 2.66 -24.12 8.09
N LEU A 196 2.45 -23.96 6.77
CA LEU A 196 1.35 -24.63 6.08
C LEU A 196 1.70 -26.07 5.73
N PRO A 197 0.77 -27.03 5.94
CA PRO A 197 0.96 -28.39 5.46
C PRO A 197 0.87 -28.45 3.93
N SER A 198 1.74 -29.21 3.29
CA SER A 198 1.69 -29.52 1.85
C SER A 198 1.39 -28.31 0.96
N LEU A 199 2.23 -27.28 1.00
CA LEU A 199 2.02 -26.04 0.22
C LEU A 199 1.96 -26.34 -1.29
N GLY A 200 0.85 -25.97 -1.95
CA GLY A 200 0.60 -26.15 -3.37
C GLY A 200 0.79 -24.89 -4.19
N ALA A 201 0.24 -23.79 -3.71
CA ALA A 201 0.35 -22.52 -4.41
C ALA A 201 0.51 -21.34 -3.44
N VAL A 202 1.20 -20.31 -3.91
CA VAL A 202 1.22 -18.99 -3.31
C VAL A 202 0.75 -17.98 -4.36
N VAL A 203 -0.22 -17.17 -4.02
CA VAL A 203 -0.70 -16.08 -4.88
C VAL A 203 -0.36 -14.76 -4.22
N LEU A 204 0.28 -13.85 -4.97
CA LEU A 204 0.45 -12.46 -4.59
C LEU A 204 -0.47 -11.62 -5.47
N ASP A 205 -1.58 -11.15 -4.90
CA ASP A 205 -2.47 -10.20 -5.58
C ASP A 205 -1.88 -8.79 -5.52
N GLU A 206 -2.01 -8.01 -6.61
CA GLU A 206 -1.36 -6.72 -6.80
C GLU A 206 0.16 -6.80 -6.53
N GLU A 207 0.85 -7.77 -7.16
CA GLU A 207 2.24 -8.16 -6.91
C GLU A 207 3.26 -7.01 -7.01
N HIS A 208 2.92 -5.94 -7.74
CA HIS A 208 3.74 -4.75 -7.92
C HIS A 208 3.77 -3.84 -6.68
N ASP A 209 2.90 -4.08 -5.69
CA ASP A 209 2.78 -3.19 -4.56
C ASP A 209 4.02 -3.18 -3.67
N SER A 210 4.44 -1.97 -3.29
CA SER A 210 5.63 -1.76 -2.47
C SER A 210 5.52 -2.34 -1.06
N SER A 211 4.32 -2.62 -0.55
CA SER A 211 4.12 -3.22 0.77
C SER A 211 4.57 -4.68 0.84
N PHE A 212 4.79 -5.34 -0.30
CA PHE A 212 5.42 -6.65 -0.36
C PHE A 212 6.93 -6.62 -0.06
N LYS A 213 7.53 -5.44 0.08
CA LYS A 213 8.89 -5.29 0.59
C LYS A 213 8.88 -4.94 2.08
N GLN A 214 9.68 -5.63 2.89
CA GLN A 214 9.98 -5.27 4.26
C GLN A 214 11.25 -4.44 4.29
N ASP A 215 11.15 -3.19 4.75
CA ASP A 215 12.27 -2.26 4.82
C ASP A 215 12.77 -2.03 6.26
N GLU A 216 12.02 -2.47 7.28
CA GLU A 216 12.35 -2.33 8.70
C GLU A 216 12.71 -3.68 9.32
N GLY A 217 13.71 -3.69 10.20
CA GLY A 217 14.19 -4.92 10.85
C GLY A 217 14.84 -5.88 9.85
N LEU A 218 14.35 -7.11 9.79
CA LEU A 218 14.79 -8.08 8.78
C LEU A 218 14.21 -7.71 7.42
N THR A 219 15.05 -7.22 6.53
CA THR A 219 14.64 -6.80 5.18
C THR A 219 14.47 -8.01 4.25
N TYR A 220 13.33 -8.08 3.55
CA TYR A 220 13.06 -9.12 2.55
C TYR A 220 12.03 -8.66 1.50
N GLN A 221 12.02 -9.36 0.38
CA GLN A 221 11.01 -9.25 -0.66
C GLN A 221 10.05 -10.45 -0.59
N ALA A 222 8.74 -10.18 -0.51
CA ALA A 222 7.74 -11.25 -0.43
C ALA A 222 7.79 -12.21 -1.63
N LYS A 223 8.03 -11.71 -2.84
CA LYS A 223 8.16 -12.52 -4.05
C LYS A 223 9.31 -13.54 -3.94
N GLU A 224 10.45 -13.12 -3.40
CA GLU A 224 11.63 -13.98 -3.24
C GLU A 224 11.39 -15.06 -2.17
N VAL A 225 10.80 -14.68 -1.05
CA VAL A 225 10.41 -15.64 0.01
C VAL A 225 9.35 -16.61 -0.49
N ALA A 226 8.34 -16.12 -1.22
CA ALA A 226 7.31 -16.96 -1.83
C ALA A 226 7.91 -17.95 -2.82
N TRP A 227 8.80 -17.48 -3.70
CA TRP A 227 9.51 -18.32 -4.65
C TRP A 227 10.34 -19.40 -3.95
N PHE A 228 11.10 -19.04 -2.92
CA PHE A 228 11.89 -20.00 -2.14
C PHE A 228 11.01 -21.11 -1.54
N ARG A 229 9.86 -20.74 -0.96
CA ARG A 229 8.90 -21.72 -0.40
C ARG A 229 8.31 -22.63 -1.48
N ILE A 230 7.92 -22.04 -2.61
CA ILE A 230 7.36 -22.79 -3.75
C ILE A 230 8.41 -23.69 -4.38
N ALA A 231 9.66 -23.26 -4.48
CA ALA A 231 10.75 -24.09 -4.99
C ALA A 231 10.96 -25.35 -4.12
N GLN A 232 10.90 -25.21 -2.79
CA GLN A 232 10.99 -26.37 -1.88
C GLN A 232 9.75 -27.27 -1.95
N ALA A 233 8.57 -26.69 -2.09
CA ALA A 233 7.31 -27.41 -2.12
C ALA A 233 6.97 -27.99 -3.51
N LYS A 234 7.73 -27.70 -4.56
CA LYS A 234 7.42 -28.02 -5.95
C LYS A 234 5.99 -27.59 -6.32
N GLY A 235 5.68 -26.34 -6.07
CA GLY A 235 4.36 -25.75 -6.24
C GLY A 235 4.35 -24.63 -7.29
N LEU A 236 3.30 -23.81 -7.24
CA LEU A 236 3.06 -22.71 -8.16
C LEU A 236 3.04 -21.36 -7.44
N LEU A 237 3.82 -20.40 -7.93
CA LEU A 237 3.75 -18.98 -7.55
C LEU A 237 2.97 -18.22 -8.60
N VAL A 238 1.81 -17.66 -8.24
CA VAL A 238 1.03 -16.79 -9.12
C VAL A 238 1.22 -15.33 -8.69
N LEU A 239 1.66 -14.51 -9.65
CA LEU A 239 1.82 -13.08 -9.50
C LEU A 239 0.66 -12.39 -10.23
N GLY A 240 -0.29 -11.82 -9.50
CA GLY A 240 -1.47 -11.19 -10.08
C GLY A 240 -1.36 -9.68 -10.12
N SER A 241 -1.58 -9.06 -11.27
CA SER A 241 -1.58 -7.60 -11.41
C SER A 241 -2.27 -7.11 -12.68
N ALA A 242 -2.81 -5.90 -12.60
CA ALA A 242 -3.22 -5.13 -13.79
C ALA A 242 -2.07 -4.26 -14.34
N THR A 243 -1.09 -3.98 -13.51
CA THR A 243 0.08 -3.14 -13.81
C THR A 243 1.32 -3.78 -13.18
N PRO A 244 1.82 -4.90 -13.72
CA PRO A 244 2.92 -5.64 -13.13
C PRO A 244 4.15 -4.77 -12.82
N ASP A 245 4.95 -5.19 -11.85
CA ASP A 245 6.29 -4.63 -11.64
C ASP A 245 7.13 -4.81 -12.91
N LEU A 246 7.85 -3.79 -13.34
CA LEU A 246 8.64 -3.87 -14.58
C LEU A 246 9.67 -5.00 -14.56
N LYS A 247 10.21 -5.36 -13.39
CA LYS A 247 11.12 -6.50 -13.25
C LYS A 247 10.42 -7.83 -13.55
N THR A 248 9.19 -7.98 -13.05
CA THR A 248 8.35 -9.16 -13.33
C THR A 248 8.01 -9.25 -14.81
N PHE A 249 7.56 -8.14 -15.39
CA PHE A 249 7.19 -8.12 -16.81
C PHE A 249 8.41 -8.28 -17.74
N TYR A 250 9.59 -7.79 -17.34
CA TYR A 250 10.86 -8.06 -18.03
C TYR A 250 11.16 -9.58 -18.05
N ALA A 251 10.94 -10.28 -16.94
CA ALA A 251 11.11 -11.73 -16.92
C ALA A 251 10.11 -12.47 -17.83
N VAL A 252 8.89 -11.93 -18.00
CA VAL A 252 7.91 -12.45 -18.99
C VAL A 252 8.43 -12.24 -20.41
N ARG A 253 8.89 -11.03 -20.75
CA ARG A 253 9.44 -10.72 -22.08
C ARG A 253 10.69 -11.54 -22.43
N GLU A 254 11.47 -11.94 -21.43
CA GLU A 254 12.62 -12.84 -21.56
C GLU A 254 12.20 -14.33 -21.53
N ALA A 255 10.92 -14.64 -21.61
CA ALA A 255 10.36 -15.99 -21.56
C ALA A 255 10.79 -16.81 -20.31
N LYS A 256 11.14 -16.13 -19.21
CA LYS A 256 11.50 -16.78 -17.93
C LYS A 256 10.28 -17.09 -17.05
N ILE A 257 9.20 -16.34 -17.26
CA ILE A 257 7.93 -16.50 -16.55
C ILE A 257 6.80 -16.51 -17.59
N PRO A 258 5.96 -17.56 -17.66
CA PRO A 258 4.78 -17.57 -18.51
C PRO A 258 3.76 -16.53 -18.05
N VAL A 259 2.91 -16.08 -18.96
CA VAL A 259 1.86 -15.11 -18.71
C VAL A 259 0.50 -15.60 -19.22
N SER A 260 -0.53 -15.42 -18.38
CA SER A 260 -1.92 -15.52 -18.80
C SER A 260 -2.56 -14.13 -18.74
N THR A 261 -3.19 -13.72 -19.83
CA THR A 261 -3.77 -12.39 -19.97
C THR A 261 -5.29 -12.43 -19.87
N LEU A 262 -5.86 -11.54 -19.03
CA LEU A 262 -7.29 -11.31 -18.88
C LEU A 262 -7.63 -9.91 -19.44
N PRO A 263 -7.93 -9.78 -20.74
CA PRO A 263 -7.98 -8.47 -21.39
C PRO A 263 -9.28 -7.69 -21.14
N ALA A 264 -10.36 -8.38 -20.74
CA ALA A 264 -11.69 -7.79 -20.60
C ALA A 264 -12.11 -7.63 -19.13
N ARG A 265 -12.92 -6.61 -18.85
CA ARG A 265 -13.61 -6.45 -17.56
C ARG A 265 -14.83 -7.37 -17.48
N VAL A 266 -15.07 -7.94 -16.31
CA VAL A 266 -16.34 -8.62 -16.03
C VAL A 266 -17.45 -7.56 -16.00
N GLY A 267 -18.57 -7.80 -16.72
CA GLY A 267 -19.68 -6.85 -16.80
C GLY A 267 -19.57 -5.76 -17.88
N GLY A 268 -18.52 -5.76 -18.72
CA GLY A 268 -18.48 -4.91 -19.94
C GLY A 268 -18.27 -3.40 -19.70
N GLY A 269 -17.88 -2.97 -18.48
CA GLY A 269 -17.68 -1.56 -18.16
C GLY A 269 -16.55 -0.90 -18.96
N THR A 270 -16.76 0.32 -19.44
CA THR A 270 -15.77 1.13 -20.16
C THR A 270 -14.72 1.71 -19.22
N LEU A 271 -13.52 1.98 -19.75
CA LEU A 271 -12.51 2.74 -19.00
C LEU A 271 -12.98 4.19 -18.82
N PRO A 272 -12.73 4.82 -17.67
CA PRO A 272 -13.07 6.22 -17.48
C PRO A 272 -12.25 7.11 -18.42
N SER A 273 -12.82 8.26 -18.81
CA SER A 273 -12.11 9.27 -19.57
C SER A 273 -11.06 9.96 -18.68
N ILE A 274 -9.83 10.12 -19.18
CA ILE A 274 -8.76 10.80 -18.43
C ILE A 274 -8.45 12.15 -19.07
N ARG A 275 -8.61 13.22 -18.28
CA ARG A 275 -8.31 14.60 -18.69
C ARG A 275 -7.11 15.13 -17.91
N LEU A 276 -6.15 15.73 -18.62
CA LEU A 276 -5.05 16.50 -18.00
C LEU A 276 -5.46 17.97 -17.90
N VAL A 277 -5.16 18.56 -16.77
CA VAL A 277 -5.36 20.00 -16.52
C VAL A 277 -4.00 20.62 -16.22
N ASP A 278 -3.63 21.63 -17.03
CA ASP A 278 -2.37 22.36 -16.87
C ASP A 278 -2.49 23.37 -15.73
N ILE A 279 -1.65 23.20 -14.71
CA ILE A 279 -1.64 24.08 -13.53
C ILE A 279 -0.41 24.99 -13.46
N ARG A 280 0.33 25.19 -14.55
CA ARG A 280 1.52 26.08 -14.57
C ARG A 280 1.19 27.53 -14.25
N SER A 281 0.07 28.03 -14.78
CA SER A 281 -0.38 29.40 -14.56
C SER A 281 -1.15 29.61 -13.24
N MET A 282 -1.38 28.52 -12.50
CA MET A 282 -2.18 28.58 -11.27
C MET A 282 -1.35 29.08 -10.09
N ASN A 283 -1.88 30.05 -9.32
CA ASN A 283 -1.31 30.43 -8.04
C ASN A 283 -1.58 29.33 -6.99
N CYS A 284 -0.67 28.35 -6.89
CA CYS A 284 -0.80 27.21 -5.96
C CYS A 284 -0.76 27.61 -4.47
N VAL A 285 -0.51 28.87 -4.14
CA VAL A 285 -0.58 29.37 -2.77
C VAL A 285 -2.03 29.63 -2.37
N GLU A 286 -2.83 30.15 -3.28
CA GLU A 286 -4.23 30.54 -3.05
C GLU A 286 -5.24 29.48 -3.44
N SER A 287 -4.95 28.70 -4.47
CA SER A 287 -5.85 27.67 -4.99
C SER A 287 -5.16 26.32 -5.10
N ILE A 288 -5.81 25.26 -4.60
CA ILE A 288 -5.31 23.88 -4.64
C ILE A 288 -5.78 23.18 -5.91
N LEU A 289 -7.01 23.47 -6.34
CA LEU A 289 -7.62 22.88 -7.52
C LEU A 289 -7.83 23.94 -8.59
N ALA A 290 -7.55 23.57 -9.83
CA ALA A 290 -7.80 24.44 -10.99
C ALA A 290 -9.31 24.75 -11.15
N PRO A 291 -9.70 25.90 -11.72
CA PRO A 291 -11.11 26.26 -11.90
C PRO A 291 -11.92 25.19 -12.62
N GLU A 292 -11.33 24.54 -13.62
CA GLU A 292 -11.96 23.45 -14.38
C GLU A 292 -12.18 22.19 -13.53
N THR A 293 -11.23 21.87 -12.64
CA THR A 293 -11.35 20.76 -11.69
C THR A 293 -12.42 21.06 -10.64
N LEU A 294 -12.47 22.28 -10.14
CA LEU A 294 -13.51 22.76 -9.21
C LEU A 294 -14.90 22.71 -9.83
N SER A 295 -15.03 23.16 -11.07
CA SER A 295 -16.30 23.06 -11.81
C SER A 295 -16.77 21.62 -11.93
N ALA A 296 -15.88 20.70 -12.31
CA ALA A 296 -16.22 19.28 -12.42
C ALA A 296 -16.61 18.69 -11.04
N LEU A 297 -15.90 19.05 -9.98
CA LEU A 297 -16.21 18.59 -8.62
C LEU A 297 -17.60 19.07 -8.16
N LYS A 298 -17.90 20.35 -8.34
CA LYS A 298 -19.21 20.94 -8.01
C LYS A 298 -20.33 20.27 -8.81
N GLN A 299 -20.16 20.12 -10.11
CA GLN A 299 -21.14 19.46 -10.96
C GLN A 299 -21.41 18.00 -10.52
N THR A 300 -20.36 17.26 -10.15
CA THR A 300 -20.50 15.88 -9.66
C THR A 300 -21.36 15.84 -8.40
N VAL A 301 -21.07 16.72 -7.44
CA VAL A 301 -21.82 16.79 -6.17
C VAL A 301 -23.27 17.24 -6.38
N GLU A 302 -23.49 18.23 -7.24
CA GLU A 302 -24.85 18.72 -7.61
C GLU A 302 -25.70 17.64 -8.29
N GLN A 303 -25.08 16.71 -9.02
CA GLN A 303 -25.74 15.56 -9.64
C GLN A 303 -26.06 14.42 -8.65
N GLY A 304 -25.68 14.58 -7.37
CA GLY A 304 -25.85 13.56 -6.33
C GLY A 304 -24.83 12.43 -6.40
N ASP A 305 -23.77 12.59 -7.21
CA ASP A 305 -22.69 11.62 -7.33
C ASP A 305 -21.56 11.93 -6.35
N GLN A 306 -20.63 10.99 -6.20
CA GLN A 306 -19.49 11.12 -5.30
C GLN A 306 -18.18 11.36 -6.06
N ALA A 307 -17.25 12.06 -5.41
CA ALA A 307 -15.91 12.29 -5.93
C ALA A 307 -14.82 11.80 -4.97
N VAL A 308 -13.70 11.37 -5.54
CA VAL A 308 -12.48 11.02 -4.81
C VAL A 308 -11.36 11.97 -5.20
N VAL A 309 -10.69 12.57 -4.22
CA VAL A 309 -9.54 13.46 -4.44
C VAL A 309 -8.27 12.81 -3.90
N LEU A 310 -7.38 12.47 -4.80
CA LEU A 310 -6.13 11.79 -4.52
C LEU A 310 -4.98 12.78 -4.38
N LEU A 311 -4.24 12.64 -3.30
CA LEU A 311 -3.01 13.35 -3.02
C LEU A 311 -1.84 12.37 -2.98
N ASN A 312 -0.82 12.63 -3.76
CA ASN A 312 0.38 11.80 -3.71
C ASN A 312 1.35 12.31 -2.63
N ARG A 313 1.10 11.96 -1.35
CA ARG A 313 1.86 12.45 -0.19
C ARG A 313 3.02 11.53 0.23
N ARG A 314 3.53 10.67 -0.59
CA ARG A 314 4.73 9.89 -0.22
C ARG A 314 5.99 10.71 -0.48
N GLY A 315 6.61 11.22 0.59
CA GLY A 315 7.97 11.74 0.62
C GLY A 315 8.07 13.12 1.27
N TYR A 316 8.68 13.17 2.44
CA TYR A 316 9.13 14.39 3.12
C TYR A 316 10.32 15.06 2.43
N ALA A 317 10.66 14.64 1.20
CA ALA A 317 11.71 15.28 0.44
C ALA A 317 11.13 16.56 -0.19
N PRO A 318 11.49 17.76 0.25
CA PRO A 318 11.02 18.99 -0.36
C PRO A 318 11.61 19.10 -1.76
N LEU A 319 10.79 18.72 -2.74
CA LEU A 319 11.08 18.95 -4.15
C LEU A 319 10.78 20.42 -4.47
N MET A 320 11.66 21.04 -5.23
CA MET A 320 11.47 22.43 -5.68
C MET A 320 11.19 22.42 -7.18
N TYR A 321 10.09 23.01 -7.60
CA TYR A 321 9.79 23.22 -9.02
C TYR A 321 10.01 24.68 -9.42
N CYS A 322 10.45 24.89 -10.64
CA CYS A 322 10.56 26.20 -11.23
C CYS A 322 9.17 26.72 -11.61
N ILE A 323 8.78 27.89 -11.12
CA ILE A 323 7.47 28.51 -11.42
C ILE A 323 7.37 28.83 -12.93
N ASP A 324 8.47 29.28 -13.54
CA ASP A 324 8.47 29.74 -14.93
C ASP A 324 8.23 28.62 -15.96
N CYS A 325 8.73 27.39 -15.69
CA CYS A 325 8.59 26.28 -16.64
C CYS A 325 7.94 25.01 -16.07
N GLY A 326 7.57 25.00 -14.79
CA GLY A 326 6.92 23.86 -14.11
C GLY A 326 7.84 22.68 -13.78
N LYS A 327 9.09 22.69 -14.24
CA LYS A 327 9.99 21.53 -14.09
C LYS A 327 10.71 21.50 -12.74
N VAL A 328 10.94 20.27 -12.26
CA VAL A 328 11.78 19.98 -11.09
C VAL A 328 13.22 19.80 -11.54
N ALA A 329 14.18 20.31 -10.73
CA ALA A 329 15.59 20.08 -10.98
C ALA A 329 15.94 18.58 -10.82
N ARG A 330 16.56 17.98 -11.84
CA ARG A 330 16.93 16.56 -11.88
C ARG A 330 18.44 16.36 -11.85
N CYS A 331 18.89 15.26 -11.29
CA CYS A 331 20.29 14.87 -11.29
C CYS A 331 20.75 14.52 -12.71
N PRO A 332 21.85 15.11 -13.22
CA PRO A 332 22.35 14.81 -14.58
C PRO A 332 22.87 13.38 -14.72
N HIS A 333 23.29 12.74 -13.62
CA HIS A 333 23.84 11.39 -13.63
C HIS A 333 22.78 10.31 -13.44
N CYS A 334 21.83 10.54 -12.52
CA CYS A 334 20.84 9.55 -12.08
C CYS A 334 19.47 9.79 -12.68
N ASP A 335 19.19 10.97 -13.22
CA ASP A 335 17.89 11.37 -13.77
C ASP A 335 16.71 11.24 -12.78
N ILE A 336 16.97 11.41 -11.49
CA ILE A 336 15.96 11.49 -10.43
C ILE A 336 15.83 12.93 -9.92
N GLY A 337 14.69 13.28 -9.31
CA GLY A 337 14.49 14.59 -8.70
C GLY A 337 15.53 14.89 -7.62
N LEU A 338 16.01 16.13 -7.58
CA LEU A 338 16.89 16.61 -6.53
C LEU A 338 16.07 17.07 -5.34
N THR A 339 16.52 16.73 -4.13
CA THR A 339 15.89 17.10 -2.87
C THR A 339 16.52 18.38 -2.31
N TYR A 340 15.71 19.32 -1.86
CA TYR A 340 16.18 20.53 -1.19
C TYR A 340 16.49 20.31 0.28
N HIS A 341 17.69 20.62 0.69
CA HIS A 341 18.16 20.61 2.08
C HIS A 341 18.28 22.04 2.62
N LYS A 342 17.25 22.51 3.32
CA LYS A 342 17.16 23.89 3.84
C LYS A 342 18.38 24.27 4.71
N GLY A 343 18.83 23.40 5.61
CA GLY A 343 19.98 23.67 6.49
C GLY A 343 21.33 23.78 5.78
N ARG A 344 21.43 23.36 4.51
CA ARG A 344 22.65 23.41 3.70
C ARG A 344 22.49 24.32 2.48
N GLU A 345 21.28 24.84 2.25
CA GLU A 345 20.91 25.63 1.06
C GLU A 345 21.39 24.95 -0.25
N ARG A 346 21.10 23.66 -0.40
CA ARG A 346 21.52 22.88 -1.56
C ARG A 346 20.42 21.93 -2.04
N LEU A 347 20.41 21.70 -3.35
CA LEU A 347 19.68 20.59 -3.96
C LEU A 347 20.63 19.39 -4.06
N VAL A 348 20.21 18.21 -3.59
CA VAL A 348 21.06 17.02 -3.46
C VAL A 348 20.40 15.79 -4.10
N CYS A 349 21.19 15.00 -4.81
CA CYS A 349 20.82 13.69 -5.29
C CYS A 349 21.10 12.62 -4.22
N HIS A 350 20.07 11.90 -3.80
CA HIS A 350 20.21 10.84 -2.78
C HIS A 350 20.78 9.52 -3.30
N TYR A 351 21.10 9.43 -4.61
CA TYR A 351 21.77 8.25 -5.17
C TYR A 351 23.28 8.44 -5.29
N CYS A 352 23.71 9.50 -5.95
CA CYS A 352 25.14 9.70 -6.21
C CYS A 352 25.80 10.78 -5.36
N GLY A 353 25.05 11.55 -4.57
CA GLY A 353 25.56 12.67 -3.78
C GLY A 353 25.77 13.95 -4.60
N TYR A 354 25.48 13.98 -5.90
CA TYR A 354 25.55 15.21 -6.69
C TYR A 354 24.76 16.32 -6.02
N SER A 355 25.36 17.50 -5.90
CA SER A 355 24.67 18.63 -5.26
C SER A 355 25.03 19.97 -5.89
N VAL A 356 24.04 20.85 -5.94
CA VAL A 356 24.18 22.23 -6.43
C VAL A 356 23.70 23.21 -5.38
N PRO A 357 24.28 24.42 -5.27
CA PRO A 357 23.75 25.48 -4.42
C PRO A 357 22.29 25.79 -4.78
N PHE A 358 21.53 26.30 -3.81
CA PHE A 358 20.16 26.74 -4.03
C PHE A 358 19.91 28.02 -3.22
N PRO A 359 19.33 29.10 -3.81
CA PRO A 359 18.80 29.15 -5.17
C PRO A 359 19.89 29.18 -6.27
N SER A 360 19.57 28.59 -7.40
CA SER A 360 20.39 28.62 -8.62
C SER A 360 19.47 28.68 -9.83
N PRO A 361 19.94 29.17 -11.00
CA PRO A 361 19.12 29.23 -12.20
C PRO A 361 18.58 27.84 -12.60
N CYS A 362 17.33 27.79 -13.03
CA CYS A 362 16.70 26.57 -13.51
C CYS A 362 17.50 25.96 -14.66
N PRO A 363 17.87 24.68 -14.61
CA PRO A 363 18.62 24.04 -15.70
C PRO A 363 17.88 24.09 -17.04
N SER A 364 16.55 24.11 -17.02
CA SER A 364 15.71 24.06 -18.23
C SER A 364 15.43 25.41 -18.86
N CYS A 365 15.02 26.43 -18.08
CA CYS A 365 14.58 27.73 -18.59
C CYS A 365 15.40 28.91 -18.08
N LYS A 366 16.36 28.70 -17.17
CA LYS A 366 17.19 29.71 -16.52
C LYS A 366 16.42 30.64 -15.54
N GLY A 367 15.14 30.42 -15.30
CA GLY A 367 14.35 31.16 -14.31
C GLY A 367 14.90 31.00 -12.89
N LEU A 368 14.61 31.96 -12.02
CA LEU A 368 15.12 32.01 -10.64
C LEU A 368 14.05 31.73 -9.58
N HIS A 369 12.78 31.63 -9.99
CA HIS A 369 11.65 31.48 -9.09
C HIS A 369 11.31 30.02 -8.88
N PHE A 370 11.42 29.56 -7.63
CA PHE A 370 11.13 28.19 -7.25
C PHE A 370 10.12 28.13 -6.12
N HIS A 371 9.28 27.10 -6.12
CA HIS A 371 8.30 26.82 -5.08
C HIS A 371 8.39 25.35 -4.64
N PRO A 372 8.18 25.06 -3.34
CA PRO A 372 8.11 23.68 -2.87
C PRO A 372 6.86 22.96 -3.39
N MET A 373 7.01 21.68 -3.76
CA MET A 373 5.90 20.82 -4.14
C MET A 373 5.21 20.22 -2.93
N GLY A 374 3.91 20.06 -3.04
CA GLY A 374 3.08 19.28 -2.11
C GLY A 374 2.23 20.14 -1.18
N GLN A 375 0.98 19.69 -1.02
CA GLN A 375 -0.01 20.25 -0.09
C GLN A 375 -0.42 19.15 0.92
N GLY A 376 -0.73 19.56 2.16
CA GLY A 376 -1.22 18.63 3.17
C GLY A 376 -2.66 18.19 2.90
N THR A 377 -3.01 16.97 3.25
CA THR A 377 -4.38 16.44 3.11
C THR A 377 -5.41 17.27 3.90
N GLU A 378 -5.05 17.78 5.07
CA GLU A 378 -5.87 18.66 5.90
C GLU A 378 -6.25 19.92 5.16
N ARG A 379 -5.28 20.59 4.56
CA ARG A 379 -5.51 21.83 3.80
C ARG A 379 -6.43 21.60 2.60
N VAL A 380 -6.32 20.44 1.94
CA VAL A 380 -7.19 20.07 0.81
C VAL A 380 -8.60 19.76 1.29
N GLU A 381 -8.76 19.04 2.40
CA GLU A 381 -10.05 18.76 3.05
C GLU A 381 -10.77 20.06 3.41
N GLU A 382 -10.10 20.97 4.13
CA GLU A 382 -10.63 22.29 4.49
C GLU A 382 -11.03 23.11 3.25
N TYR A 383 -10.12 23.20 2.28
CA TYR A 383 -10.37 23.95 1.04
C TYR A 383 -11.60 23.45 0.29
N ILE A 384 -11.74 22.12 0.10
CA ILE A 384 -12.91 21.55 -0.56
C ILE A 384 -14.15 21.75 0.29
N GLY A 385 -14.06 21.62 1.62
CA GLY A 385 -15.18 21.85 2.54
C GLY A 385 -15.81 23.24 2.41
N THR A 386 -14.99 24.28 2.16
CA THR A 386 -15.48 25.65 1.92
C THR A 386 -16.21 25.84 0.58
N LEU A 387 -16.03 24.92 -0.36
CA LEU A 387 -16.54 25.02 -1.73
C LEU A 387 -17.80 24.16 -1.99
N LEU A 388 -18.11 23.23 -1.08
CA LEU A 388 -19.29 22.40 -1.20
C LEU A 388 -20.56 23.19 -0.85
N PRO A 389 -21.72 22.81 -1.44
CA PRO A 389 -23.00 23.40 -1.06
C PRO A 389 -23.31 23.15 0.42
N PRO A 390 -24.22 23.97 1.04
CA PRO A 390 -24.65 23.75 2.41
C PRO A 390 -25.14 22.33 2.66
N GLY A 391 -24.55 21.66 3.69
CA GLY A 391 -24.81 20.26 3.97
C GLY A 391 -23.87 19.27 3.28
N GLY A 392 -23.04 19.73 2.35
CA GLY A 392 -21.99 18.90 1.74
C GLY A 392 -20.90 18.53 2.75
N ARG A 393 -20.48 17.25 2.73
CA ARG A 393 -19.49 16.70 3.66
C ARG A 393 -18.28 16.14 2.94
N VAL A 394 -17.10 16.46 3.46
CA VAL A 394 -15.82 15.88 3.03
C VAL A 394 -15.34 14.92 4.11
N LEU A 395 -14.82 13.77 3.70
CA LEU A 395 -14.13 12.82 4.57
C LEU A 395 -12.66 12.75 4.18
N ARG A 396 -11.79 12.50 5.16
CA ARG A 396 -10.36 12.33 4.96
C ARG A 396 -9.91 10.92 5.30
N LEU A 397 -9.15 10.29 4.41
CA LEU A 397 -8.55 8.97 4.57
C LEU A 397 -7.04 9.05 4.38
N ASP A 398 -6.31 9.25 5.45
CA ASP A 398 -4.86 9.20 5.49
C ASP A 398 -4.36 8.49 6.76
N ARG A 399 -3.03 8.37 6.90
CA ARG A 399 -2.42 7.69 8.04
C ARG A 399 -2.73 8.37 9.38
N ASP A 400 -2.93 9.67 9.38
CA ASP A 400 -3.19 10.43 10.60
C ASP A 400 -4.65 10.31 11.03
N SER A 401 -5.59 10.33 10.07
CA SER A 401 -7.03 10.16 10.32
C SER A 401 -7.41 8.73 10.72
N THR A 402 -6.55 7.73 10.42
CA THR A 402 -6.82 6.31 10.66
C THR A 402 -6.00 5.68 11.81
N ARG A 403 -5.42 6.48 12.71
CA ARG A 403 -4.60 5.98 13.84
C ARG A 403 -5.38 5.13 14.84
N ARG A 404 -6.68 5.37 15.01
CA ARG A 404 -7.53 4.59 15.91
C ARG A 404 -7.99 3.31 15.21
N PRO A 405 -7.90 2.14 15.84
CA PRO A 405 -8.49 0.91 15.30
C PRO A 405 -9.97 1.10 14.95
N GLY A 406 -10.40 0.57 13.80
CA GLY A 406 -11.78 0.69 13.30
C GLY A 406 -12.11 2.02 12.59
N ARG A 407 -11.29 3.06 12.72
CA ARG A 407 -11.60 4.38 12.14
C ARG A 407 -11.56 4.40 10.62
N MET A 408 -10.70 3.59 10.02
CA MET A 408 -10.64 3.45 8.57
C MET A 408 -11.94 2.84 8.02
N GLU A 409 -12.41 1.80 8.66
CA GLU A 409 -13.65 1.11 8.32
C GLU A 409 -14.85 2.06 8.44
N GLU A 410 -14.96 2.82 9.55
CA GLU A 410 -16.01 3.82 9.75
C GLU A 410 -16.05 4.87 8.63
N ILE A 411 -14.88 5.41 8.23
CA ILE A 411 -14.79 6.42 7.15
C ILE A 411 -15.26 5.82 5.83
N LEU A 412 -14.83 4.61 5.51
CA LEU A 412 -15.16 3.94 4.26
C LEU A 412 -16.64 3.56 4.20
N GLU A 413 -17.22 3.10 5.30
CA GLU A 413 -18.65 2.81 5.41
C GLU A 413 -19.52 4.06 5.29
N SER A 414 -19.17 5.13 6.00
CA SER A 414 -19.86 6.41 5.91
C SER A 414 -19.85 6.94 4.45
N PHE A 415 -18.72 6.81 3.77
CA PHE A 415 -18.62 7.20 2.36
C PHE A 415 -19.44 6.27 1.44
N ALA A 416 -19.41 4.96 1.68
CA ALA A 416 -20.20 4.00 0.91
C ALA A 416 -21.72 4.20 1.08
N ARG A 417 -22.17 4.67 2.24
CA ARG A 417 -23.58 5.04 2.51
C ARG A 417 -23.97 6.42 1.96
N GLN A 418 -23.09 7.08 1.22
CA GLN A 418 -23.32 8.44 0.67
C GLN A 418 -23.53 9.53 1.74
N GLU A 419 -23.08 9.30 2.98
CA GLU A 419 -23.12 10.32 4.04
C GLU A 419 -22.12 11.46 3.82
N ALA A 420 -21.23 11.32 2.81
CA ALA A 420 -20.32 12.33 2.34
C ALA A 420 -20.17 12.26 0.82
N GLN A 421 -19.99 13.43 0.20
CA GLN A 421 -19.91 13.59 -1.25
C GLN A 421 -18.48 13.49 -1.76
N VAL A 422 -17.49 13.87 -0.95
CA VAL A 422 -16.08 13.87 -1.34
C VAL A 422 -15.25 13.11 -0.33
N LEU A 423 -14.37 12.24 -0.84
CA LEU A 423 -13.38 11.54 -0.03
C LEU A 423 -11.98 11.98 -0.48
N VAL A 424 -11.27 12.68 0.41
CA VAL A 424 -9.90 13.14 0.20
C VAL A 424 -8.93 12.16 0.83
N GLY A 425 -7.89 11.77 0.12
CA GLY A 425 -6.89 10.90 0.74
C GLY A 425 -5.66 10.63 -0.10
N THR A 426 -4.83 9.74 0.42
CA THR A 426 -3.57 9.33 -0.21
C THR A 426 -3.72 8.01 -0.95
N GLN A 427 -2.63 7.33 -1.23
CA GLN A 427 -2.61 6.03 -1.92
C GLN A 427 -3.51 4.95 -1.29
N MET A 428 -3.93 5.12 -0.03
CA MET A 428 -4.89 4.21 0.62
C MET A 428 -6.23 4.18 -0.12
N LEU A 429 -6.63 5.30 -0.77
CA LEU A 429 -7.85 5.37 -1.57
C LEU A 429 -7.78 4.61 -2.90
N SER A 430 -6.58 4.43 -3.44
CA SER A 430 -6.40 3.75 -4.73
C SER A 430 -6.59 2.23 -4.65
N LYS A 431 -6.71 1.66 -3.43
CA LYS A 431 -6.65 0.21 -3.21
C LYS A 431 -7.93 -0.37 -2.61
N GLY A 432 -8.37 -1.49 -3.13
CA GLY A 432 -9.33 -2.41 -2.49
C GLY A 432 -10.81 -2.01 -2.40
N HIS A 433 -11.15 -0.73 -2.48
CA HIS A 433 -12.53 -0.27 -2.22
C HIS A 433 -13.36 -0.16 -3.49
N HIS A 434 -14.65 -0.46 -3.39
CA HIS A 434 -15.62 -0.33 -4.47
C HIS A 434 -16.67 0.71 -4.05
N PHE A 435 -16.72 1.83 -4.77
CA PHE A 435 -17.71 2.88 -4.56
C PHE A 435 -18.51 3.09 -5.86
N PRO A 436 -19.70 2.50 -6.00
CA PRO A 436 -20.47 2.53 -7.25
C PRO A 436 -20.93 3.95 -7.64
N HIS A 437 -21.05 4.85 -6.68
CA HIS A 437 -21.48 6.24 -6.89
C HIS A 437 -20.33 7.21 -7.19
N VAL A 438 -19.09 6.74 -7.21
CA VAL A 438 -17.94 7.59 -7.58
C VAL A 438 -17.84 7.69 -9.10
N THR A 439 -18.19 8.86 -9.62
CA THR A 439 -18.10 9.19 -11.05
C THR A 439 -16.91 10.10 -11.37
N LEU A 440 -16.33 10.81 -10.37
CA LEU A 440 -15.17 11.66 -10.54
C LEU A 440 -14.01 11.23 -9.63
N ALA A 441 -12.81 11.06 -10.22
CA ALA A 441 -11.57 10.96 -9.49
C ALA A 441 -10.64 12.12 -9.87
N VAL A 442 -10.12 12.84 -8.88
CA VAL A 442 -9.19 13.97 -9.07
C VAL A 442 -7.83 13.62 -8.50
N VAL A 443 -6.79 13.77 -9.28
CA VAL A 443 -5.39 13.76 -8.81
C VAL A 443 -4.93 15.21 -8.71
N ALA A 444 -4.82 15.71 -7.49
CA ALA A 444 -4.57 17.13 -7.26
C ALA A 444 -3.18 17.62 -7.69
N ASP A 445 -2.19 16.73 -7.69
CA ASP A 445 -0.84 17.01 -8.21
C ASP A 445 -0.19 15.71 -8.71
N GLY A 446 -0.22 15.48 -10.02
CA GLY A 446 0.38 14.31 -10.67
C GLY A 446 1.91 14.34 -10.70
N ASP A 447 2.50 15.53 -10.64
CA ASP A 447 3.95 15.70 -10.80
C ASP A 447 4.73 15.23 -9.57
N ILE A 448 4.15 15.27 -8.37
CA ILE A 448 4.82 14.84 -7.13
C ILE A 448 5.31 13.41 -7.27
N GLY A 449 4.45 12.51 -7.75
CA GLY A 449 4.79 11.11 -7.92
C GLY A 449 5.92 10.89 -8.93
N LEU A 450 5.85 11.57 -10.07
CA LEU A 450 6.81 11.46 -11.17
C LEU A 450 8.20 11.98 -10.81
N ASN A 451 8.29 12.93 -9.89
CA ASN A 451 9.53 13.60 -9.53
C ASN A 451 10.16 13.09 -8.23
N LEU A 452 9.58 12.07 -7.58
CA LEU A 452 10.19 11.46 -6.40
C LEU A 452 11.65 11.05 -6.69
N PRO A 453 12.56 11.14 -5.70
CA PRO A 453 13.96 10.75 -5.85
C PRO A 453 14.14 9.23 -5.86
N ASP A 454 13.41 8.54 -6.71
CA ASP A 454 13.43 7.09 -6.91
C ASP A 454 13.36 6.80 -8.42
N TYR A 455 14.21 5.89 -8.93
CA TYR A 455 14.18 5.48 -10.34
C TYR A 455 12.85 4.84 -10.75
N ARG A 456 12.05 4.36 -9.79
CA ARG A 456 10.71 3.80 -10.00
C ARG A 456 9.58 4.84 -9.92
N ALA A 457 9.91 6.13 -9.85
CA ALA A 457 8.91 7.17 -9.65
C ALA A 457 7.83 7.16 -10.73
N ALA A 458 8.21 7.07 -12.01
CA ALA A 458 7.26 7.01 -13.12
C ALA A 458 6.44 5.70 -13.12
N GLU A 459 7.07 4.55 -12.86
CA GLU A 459 6.38 3.26 -12.74
C GLU A 459 5.32 3.30 -11.65
N ARG A 460 5.67 3.74 -10.45
CA ARG A 460 4.72 3.82 -9.32
C ARG A 460 3.58 4.80 -9.58
N THR A 461 3.89 5.91 -10.26
CA THR A 461 2.87 6.90 -10.62
C THR A 461 1.92 6.33 -11.66
N PHE A 462 2.43 5.67 -12.70
CA PHE A 462 1.62 4.98 -13.68
C PHE A 462 0.69 3.95 -13.02
N GLN A 463 1.24 3.06 -12.19
CA GLN A 463 0.49 2.03 -11.47
C GLN A 463 -0.62 2.64 -10.60
N LEU A 464 -0.29 3.65 -9.81
CA LEU A 464 -1.26 4.36 -8.95
C LEU A 464 -2.40 4.97 -9.77
N LEU A 465 -2.07 5.64 -10.87
CA LEU A 465 -3.06 6.35 -11.68
C LEU A 465 -3.96 5.39 -12.45
N VAL A 466 -3.43 4.34 -13.04
CA VAL A 466 -4.22 3.31 -13.72
C VAL A 466 -5.14 2.57 -12.73
N GLN A 467 -4.66 2.28 -11.52
CA GLN A 467 -5.51 1.70 -10.48
C GLN A 467 -6.61 2.64 -10.02
N SER A 468 -6.26 3.93 -9.82
CA SER A 468 -7.20 4.96 -9.37
C SER A 468 -8.24 5.27 -10.44
N SER A 469 -7.83 5.33 -11.72
CA SER A 469 -8.75 5.50 -12.84
C SER A 469 -9.74 4.34 -12.92
N GLY A 470 -9.30 3.13 -12.64
CA GLY A 470 -10.19 1.96 -12.57
C GLY A 470 -11.24 2.02 -11.45
N ARG A 471 -11.25 3.06 -10.59
CA ARG A 471 -12.25 3.23 -9.50
C ARG A 471 -13.45 4.07 -9.95
N ALA A 472 -13.24 5.08 -10.77
CA ALA A 472 -14.33 5.87 -11.34
C ALA A 472 -15.10 5.06 -12.40
N GLY A 473 -16.42 5.17 -12.43
CA GLY A 473 -17.25 4.53 -13.45
C GLY A 473 -17.39 3.01 -13.31
N ARG A 474 -17.44 2.50 -12.08
CA ARG A 474 -17.77 1.09 -11.81
C ARG A 474 -19.29 0.84 -11.69
N GLY A 475 -20.09 1.90 -11.62
CA GLY A 475 -21.54 1.85 -11.71
C GLY A 475 -22.02 1.96 -13.16
N GLU A 476 -23.28 2.29 -13.32
CA GLU A 476 -23.92 2.48 -14.64
C GLU A 476 -23.46 3.75 -15.37
N LYS A 477 -22.96 4.75 -14.61
CA LYS A 477 -22.49 6.02 -15.17
C LYS A 477 -21.02 5.95 -15.58
N PRO A 478 -20.64 6.59 -16.72
CA PRO A 478 -19.24 6.66 -17.11
C PRO A 478 -18.43 7.47 -16.11
N GLY A 479 -17.22 7.01 -15.78
CA GLY A 479 -16.31 7.70 -14.89
C GLY A 479 -15.44 8.72 -15.61
N GLN A 480 -15.04 9.77 -14.88
CA GLN A 480 -14.05 10.75 -15.31
C GLN A 480 -12.88 10.81 -14.32
N VAL A 481 -11.68 10.95 -14.86
CA VAL A 481 -10.46 11.20 -14.06
C VAL A 481 -9.83 12.51 -14.51
N ILE A 482 -9.58 13.41 -13.56
CA ILE A 482 -8.86 14.67 -13.82
C ILE A 482 -7.51 14.58 -13.12
N ILE A 483 -6.44 14.80 -13.88
CA ILE A 483 -5.07 14.85 -13.37
C ILE A 483 -4.53 16.26 -13.56
N GLN A 484 -4.25 16.95 -12.48
CA GLN A 484 -3.57 18.25 -12.52
C GLN A 484 -2.06 18.06 -12.64
N THR A 485 -1.42 18.71 -13.58
CA THR A 485 0.02 18.60 -13.84
C THR A 485 0.60 19.90 -14.41
N ARG A 486 1.86 20.19 -14.08
CA ARG A 486 2.65 21.29 -14.64
C ARG A 486 3.41 20.87 -15.89
N ASP A 487 3.60 19.55 -16.09
CA ASP A 487 4.26 19.01 -17.27
C ASP A 487 3.31 18.09 -18.07
N VAL A 488 2.39 18.73 -18.80
CA VAL A 488 1.40 18.02 -19.64
C VAL A 488 2.02 17.17 -20.75
N ASN A 489 3.30 17.39 -21.05
CA ASN A 489 4.04 16.69 -22.10
C ASN A 489 4.89 15.52 -21.54
N HIS A 490 4.82 15.23 -20.25
CA HIS A 490 5.57 14.10 -19.71
C HIS A 490 5.09 12.80 -20.35
N TYR A 491 6.01 11.96 -20.81
CA TYR A 491 5.71 10.72 -21.56
C TYR A 491 4.70 9.80 -20.85
N CYS A 492 4.73 9.75 -19.52
CA CYS A 492 3.87 8.88 -18.73
C CYS A 492 2.37 9.11 -19.02
N TRP A 493 1.98 10.37 -19.30
CA TRP A 493 0.58 10.73 -19.47
C TRP A 493 -0.09 10.11 -20.67
N GLN A 494 0.63 9.94 -21.79
CA GLN A 494 0.06 9.30 -22.98
C GLN A 494 -0.33 7.86 -22.72
N TYR A 495 0.48 7.12 -21.95
CA TYR A 495 0.20 5.73 -21.59
C TYR A 495 -0.88 5.62 -20.53
N VAL A 496 -0.89 6.53 -19.54
CA VAL A 496 -1.96 6.60 -18.53
C VAL A 496 -3.31 6.85 -19.17
N LYS A 497 -3.42 7.80 -20.10
CA LYS A 497 -4.67 8.12 -20.81
C LYS A 497 -5.28 6.92 -21.53
N ASN A 498 -4.46 6.10 -22.12
CA ASN A 498 -4.88 4.96 -22.91
C ASN A 498 -4.95 3.66 -22.10
N GLY A 499 -4.50 3.67 -20.83
CA GLY A 499 -4.33 2.45 -20.05
C GLY A 499 -3.30 1.49 -20.64
N ASP A 500 -2.37 2.01 -21.45
CA ASP A 500 -1.38 1.24 -22.21
C ASP A 500 -0.17 0.90 -21.34
N TYR A 501 -0.27 -0.22 -20.64
CA TYR A 501 0.84 -0.70 -19.81
C TYR A 501 2.02 -1.18 -20.65
N GLU A 502 1.79 -1.87 -21.78
CA GLU A 502 2.88 -2.43 -22.58
C GLU A 502 3.71 -1.33 -23.25
N GLY A 503 3.07 -0.31 -23.82
CA GLY A 503 3.78 0.84 -24.36
C GLY A 503 4.56 1.62 -23.28
N PHE A 504 3.97 1.77 -22.07
CA PHE A 504 4.69 2.35 -20.94
C PHE A 504 5.92 1.52 -20.57
N TYR A 505 5.76 0.19 -20.48
CA TYR A 505 6.86 -0.72 -20.19
C TYR A 505 7.99 -0.58 -21.22
N ASP A 506 7.67 -0.63 -22.51
CA ASP A 506 8.69 -0.57 -23.57
C ASP A 506 9.50 0.74 -23.52
N TYR A 507 8.84 1.86 -23.24
CA TYR A 507 9.52 3.15 -23.06
C TYR A 507 10.40 3.18 -21.80
N GLU A 508 9.82 2.79 -20.67
CA GLU A 508 10.51 2.86 -19.37
C GLU A 508 11.69 1.87 -19.29
N ILE A 509 11.56 0.66 -19.84
CA ILE A 509 12.63 -0.34 -19.83
C ILE A 509 13.83 0.12 -20.68
N ALA A 510 13.58 0.82 -21.79
CA ALA A 510 14.64 1.41 -22.62
C ALA A 510 15.39 2.53 -21.85
N LEU A 511 14.69 3.36 -21.09
CA LEU A 511 15.30 4.35 -20.21
C LEU A 511 16.17 3.68 -19.13
N ARG A 512 15.66 2.64 -18.47
CA ARG A 512 16.41 1.90 -17.43
C ARG A 512 17.67 1.24 -17.99
N LYS A 513 17.59 0.67 -19.17
CA LYS A 513 18.77 0.10 -19.86
C LYS A 513 19.84 1.16 -20.10
N ARG A 514 19.46 2.32 -20.66
CA ARG A 514 20.37 3.44 -20.93
C ARG A 514 20.99 4.01 -19.64
N ARG A 515 20.21 4.09 -18.55
CA ARG A 515 20.64 4.65 -17.27
C ARG A 515 21.27 3.61 -16.34
N ARG A 516 21.34 2.35 -16.75
CA ARG A 516 21.83 1.25 -15.92
C ARG A 516 21.07 1.12 -14.60
N TYR A 517 19.75 0.97 -14.71
CA TYR A 517 18.87 0.69 -13.58
C TYR A 517 18.35 -0.76 -13.62
N PRO A 518 17.83 -1.30 -12.51
CA PRO A 518 17.14 -2.58 -12.51
C PRO A 518 16.03 -2.63 -13.58
N PRO A 519 15.86 -3.74 -14.30
CA PRO A 519 16.40 -5.10 -14.05
C PRO A 519 17.79 -5.39 -14.63
N PHE A 520 18.45 -4.45 -15.30
CA PHE A 520 19.74 -4.68 -15.98
C PHE A 520 20.92 -4.74 -15.02
N ILE A 521 20.79 -4.15 -13.85
CA ILE A 521 21.74 -4.23 -12.74
C ILE A 521 21.01 -4.50 -11.43
N ASN A 522 21.74 -4.87 -10.39
CA ASN A 522 21.24 -4.91 -9.03
C ASN A 522 21.69 -3.66 -8.28
N LEU A 523 20.81 -3.09 -7.47
CA LEU A 523 21.11 -2.00 -6.56
C LEU A 523 21.04 -2.51 -5.12
N ALA A 524 22.07 -2.22 -4.34
CA ALA A 524 22.09 -2.45 -2.90
C ALA A 524 22.24 -1.11 -2.16
N LEU A 525 21.44 -0.89 -1.13
CA LEU A 525 21.53 0.28 -0.27
C LEU A 525 22.24 -0.10 1.03
N LEU A 526 23.42 0.48 1.23
CA LEU A 526 24.10 0.43 2.53
C LEU A 526 23.74 1.68 3.33
N ARG A 527 23.04 1.49 4.45
CA ARG A 527 22.66 2.58 5.35
C ARG A 527 23.60 2.55 6.57
N ILE A 528 24.27 3.66 6.81
CA ILE A 528 25.17 3.85 7.95
C ILE A 528 24.55 4.96 8.80
N SER A 529 24.22 4.64 10.05
CA SER A 529 23.67 5.59 11.04
C SER A 529 24.69 5.80 12.14
N TYR A 530 24.86 7.04 12.55
CA TYR A 530 25.70 7.41 13.68
C TYR A 530 25.13 8.63 14.41
N PRO A 531 25.40 8.83 15.71
CA PRO A 531 24.95 9.99 16.47
C PRO A 531 25.41 11.30 15.84
N MET A 532 24.56 12.32 15.81
CA MET A 532 24.88 13.61 15.18
C MET A 532 26.00 14.36 15.91
N ASP A 533 26.17 14.15 17.20
CA ASP A 533 27.20 14.71 18.06
C ASP A 533 28.54 13.95 18.00
N TRP A 534 28.61 12.84 17.27
CA TRP A 534 29.86 12.11 17.09
C TRP A 534 30.77 12.83 16.07
N ALA A 535 31.75 13.57 16.59
CA ALA A 535 32.65 14.38 15.78
C ALA A 535 33.41 13.62 14.69
N ASP A 536 33.76 12.34 14.95
CA ASP A 536 34.47 11.49 14.00
C ASP A 536 33.56 10.81 12.97
N GLY A 537 32.25 10.90 13.13
CA GLY A 537 31.26 10.23 12.25
C GLY A 537 31.50 10.47 10.77
N PRO A 538 31.62 11.72 10.28
CA PRO A 538 31.93 12.03 8.89
C PRO A 538 33.25 11.44 8.39
N THR A 539 34.29 11.45 9.21
CA THR A 539 35.61 10.89 8.89
C THR A 539 35.54 9.36 8.72
N GLN A 540 34.86 8.68 9.65
CA GLN A 540 34.65 7.23 9.54
C GLN A 540 33.80 6.86 8.33
N LEU A 541 32.77 7.63 8.00
CA LEU A 541 31.97 7.42 6.80
C LEU A 541 32.84 7.55 5.53
N ALA A 542 33.69 8.56 5.46
CA ALA A 542 34.62 8.74 4.35
C ALA A 542 35.58 7.55 4.21
N ARG A 543 36.13 7.08 5.34
CA ARG A 543 37.03 5.90 5.38
C ARG A 543 36.33 4.62 4.91
N ILE A 544 35.12 4.35 5.40
CA ILE A 544 34.32 3.20 4.96
C ILE A 544 34.02 3.30 3.47
N THR A 545 33.68 4.47 2.98
CA THR A 545 33.40 4.69 1.54
C THR A 545 34.64 4.45 0.67
N ALA A 546 35.80 4.92 1.12
CA ALA A 546 37.09 4.70 0.43
C ALA A 546 37.43 3.20 0.40
N LEU A 547 37.25 2.50 1.52
CA LEU A 547 37.48 1.05 1.60
C LEU A 547 36.54 0.27 0.67
N LEU A 548 35.24 0.62 0.65
CA LEU A 548 34.28 0.00 -0.25
C LEU A 548 34.68 0.19 -1.71
N ARG A 549 35.16 1.37 -2.09
CA ARG A 549 35.61 1.65 -3.45
C ARG A 549 36.88 0.89 -3.86
N SER A 550 37.82 0.71 -2.92
CA SER A 550 39.08 -0.01 -3.19
C SER A 550 38.88 -1.53 -3.26
N GLU A 551 38.01 -2.09 -2.41
CA GLU A 551 37.83 -3.52 -2.28
C GLU A 551 36.72 -4.10 -3.16
N SER A 552 35.78 -3.27 -3.64
CA SER A 552 34.63 -3.72 -4.44
C SER A 552 35.00 -3.97 -5.89
N LYS A 553 35.35 -5.21 -6.22
CA LYS A 553 35.58 -5.62 -7.63
C LYS A 553 34.24 -5.85 -8.34
N GLY A 554 34.04 -5.20 -9.49
CA GLY A 554 32.83 -5.37 -10.31
C GLY A 554 31.58 -4.66 -9.75
N VAL A 555 31.70 -3.85 -8.70
CA VAL A 555 30.62 -3.07 -8.11
C VAL A 555 30.93 -1.58 -8.21
N THR A 556 29.96 -0.78 -8.64
CA THR A 556 30.09 0.69 -8.64
C THR A 556 29.51 1.25 -7.34
N VAL A 557 30.37 1.88 -6.52
CA VAL A 557 29.95 2.51 -5.26
C VAL A 557 29.52 3.95 -5.51
N LEU A 558 28.24 4.23 -5.37
CA LEU A 558 27.63 5.56 -5.46
C LEU A 558 27.60 6.23 -4.08
N GLY A 559 27.62 7.54 -4.04
CA GLY A 559 27.57 8.30 -2.80
C GLY A 559 28.95 8.49 -2.11
N PRO A 560 29.00 8.75 -0.82
CA PRO A 560 27.88 8.77 0.13
C PRO A 560 26.92 9.94 -0.11
N ALA A 561 25.66 9.72 0.17
CA ALA A 561 24.62 10.73 0.12
C ALA A 561 23.92 10.82 1.48
N PRO A 562 23.53 12.02 1.96
CA PRO A 562 22.78 12.15 3.19
C PRO A 562 21.41 11.45 3.06
N ALA A 563 20.90 10.90 4.15
CA ALA A 563 19.52 10.39 4.15
C ALA A 563 18.52 11.52 3.84
N PRO A 564 17.40 11.24 3.16
CA PRO A 564 16.35 12.23 2.89
C PRO A 564 15.80 12.87 4.16
N LEU A 565 15.72 12.07 5.24
CA LEU A 565 15.40 12.50 6.59
C LEU A 565 16.49 12.00 7.51
N PRO A 566 17.14 12.87 8.29
CA PRO A 566 17.96 12.40 9.41
C PRO A 566 17.04 11.64 10.37
N LEU A 567 17.45 10.44 10.77
CA LEU A 567 16.81 9.74 11.88
C LEU A 567 17.03 10.60 13.14
N LEU A 568 15.92 11.01 13.77
CA LEU A 568 15.95 11.69 15.07
C LEU A 568 16.38 10.72 16.15
#